data_3a27289d37951ed7b134dbadaf369e37
#
_entry.id   3a27289d37951ed7b134dbadaf369e37
#
_cell.length_a   1.000
_cell.length_b   1.000
_cell.length_c   1.000
_cell.angle_alpha   90.00
_cell.angle_beta   90.00
_cell.angle_gamma   90.00
#
_symmetry.space_group_name_H-M   'P 1'
#
loop_
_entity.id
_entity.type
_entity.pdbx_description
1 polymer ?
#
loop_
_entity_poly.entity_id
_entity_poly.type
_entity_poly.pdbx_seq_one_letter_code
_entity_poly.pdbx_strand_id
1 'polypeptide(L)'
;TKLLYVHGGADDYTLAEPCVEHIKRIKAKPNQIEIDIKEGWYHEFHMGKKPFKVRGAMTTGNCPDLFIDDNGYPTNPTWGEWMINKHKLYKSLEEFYDAAQIEPRKAFKKVFKIMKKEKCLSKGVTIGGQNQDVYMPQFINFFKENLL
;
A
#
# COMPACT_ATOMS: atom_id res chain seq x y z
N THR A 1 -11.65 20.82 0.69
CA THR A 1 -11.29 19.84 1.74
C THR A 1 -9.78 19.82 1.89
N LYS A 2 -9.29 19.87 3.12
CA LYS A 2 -7.87 19.64 3.44
C LYS A 2 -7.64 18.18 3.79
N LEU A 3 -6.45 17.67 3.54
CA LEU A 3 -6.01 16.32 3.81
C LEU A 3 -4.74 16.35 4.67
N LEU A 4 -4.73 15.61 5.77
CA LEU A 4 -3.52 15.29 6.52
C LEU A 4 -3.16 13.84 6.26
N TYR A 5 -1.97 13.60 5.71
CA TYR A 5 -1.40 12.27 5.48
C TYR A 5 -0.28 12.02 6.47
N VAL A 6 -0.48 11.12 7.42
CA VAL A 6 0.53 10.71 8.40
C VAL A 6 0.95 9.28 8.12
N HIS A 7 2.25 9.03 8.05
CA HIS A 7 2.79 7.71 7.78
C HIS A 7 4.05 7.42 8.59
N GLY A 8 4.26 6.14 8.91
CA GLY A 8 5.48 5.69 9.57
C GLY A 8 6.64 5.59 8.58
N GLY A 9 7.72 6.32 8.83
CA GLY A 9 8.91 6.28 7.97
C GLY A 9 9.69 4.96 8.03
N ALA A 10 9.45 4.14 9.08
CA ALA A 10 10.02 2.79 9.22
C ALA A 10 9.01 1.68 8.88
N ASP A 11 7.88 2.02 8.23
CA ASP A 11 6.86 1.06 7.82
C ASP A 11 7.43 0.14 6.72
N ASP A 12 7.70 -1.10 7.08
CA ASP A 12 8.20 -2.15 6.19
C ASP A 12 7.09 -3.03 5.61
N TYR A 13 5.82 -2.70 5.91
CA TYR A 13 4.65 -3.37 5.35
C TYR A 13 4.03 -2.59 4.21
N THR A 14 3.80 -1.29 4.42
CA THR A 14 3.29 -0.35 3.43
C THR A 14 4.28 0.81 3.33
N LEU A 15 5.05 0.85 2.26
CA LEU A 15 6.06 1.90 2.09
C LEU A 15 5.42 3.28 1.92
N ALA A 16 6.01 4.31 2.52
CA ALA A 16 5.51 5.68 2.44
C ALA A 16 5.70 6.29 1.04
N GLU A 17 6.82 5.96 0.36
CA GLU A 17 7.22 6.55 -0.92
C GLU A 17 6.15 6.53 -2.01
N PRO A 18 5.48 5.40 -2.32
CA PRO A 18 4.47 5.38 -3.37
C PRO A 18 3.31 6.35 -3.11
N CYS A 19 2.90 6.48 -1.84
CA CYS A 19 1.84 7.41 -1.45
C CYS A 19 2.31 8.86 -1.54
N VAL A 20 3.52 9.15 -1.07
CA VAL A 20 4.12 10.50 -1.18
C VAL A 20 4.26 10.92 -2.64
N GLU A 21 4.75 10.04 -3.51
CA GLU A 21 4.87 10.29 -4.95
C GLU A 21 3.48 10.48 -5.60
N HIS A 22 2.49 9.71 -5.20
CA HIS A 22 1.13 9.89 -5.67
C HIS A 22 0.58 11.27 -5.27
N ILE A 23 0.73 11.66 -4.01
CA ILE A 23 0.29 12.96 -3.50
C ILE A 23 0.97 14.12 -4.25
N LYS A 24 2.27 14.01 -4.56
CA LYS A 24 2.98 15.02 -5.35
C LYS A 24 2.41 15.19 -6.77
N ARG A 25 1.83 14.14 -7.36
CA ARG A 25 1.20 14.16 -8.69
C ARG A 25 -0.20 14.74 -8.68
N ILE A 26 -0.88 14.72 -7.55
CA ILE A 26 -2.21 15.29 -7.41
C ILE A 26 -2.10 16.81 -7.58
N LYS A 27 -2.88 17.39 -8.50
CA LYS A 27 -2.98 18.83 -8.71
C LYS A 27 -3.78 19.48 -7.57
N ALA A 28 -3.25 19.41 -6.36
CA ALA A 28 -3.83 20.08 -5.21
C ALA A 28 -3.42 21.56 -5.17
N LYS A 29 -4.29 22.39 -4.58
CA LYS A 29 -3.92 23.78 -4.27
C LYS A 29 -2.81 23.79 -3.22
N PRO A 30 -1.92 24.80 -3.22
CA PRO A 30 -0.94 24.96 -2.14
C PRO A 30 -1.62 24.85 -0.77
N ASN A 31 -1.00 24.13 0.16
CA ASN A 31 -1.51 23.89 1.52
C ASN A 31 -2.82 23.09 1.63
N GLN A 32 -3.25 22.42 0.56
CA GLN A 32 -4.43 21.53 0.63
C GLN A 32 -4.09 20.14 1.18
N ILE A 33 -2.85 19.69 1.02
CA ILE A 33 -2.39 18.39 1.52
C ILE A 33 -1.16 18.62 2.39
N GLU A 34 -1.25 18.18 3.63
CA GLU A 34 -0.15 18.12 4.59
C GLU A 34 0.38 16.69 4.66
N ILE A 35 1.70 16.54 4.50
CA ILE A 35 2.38 15.24 4.55
C ILE A 35 3.31 15.24 5.74
N ASP A 36 3.13 14.26 6.62
CA ASP A 36 3.93 14.08 7.82
C ASP A 36 4.46 12.63 7.91
N ILE A 37 5.71 12.45 7.54
CA ILE A 37 6.39 11.15 7.63
C ILE A 37 7.16 11.09 8.95
N LYS A 38 6.69 10.24 9.85
CA LYS A 38 7.24 10.06 11.20
C LYS A 38 8.41 9.09 11.17
N GLU A 39 9.63 9.59 11.31
CA GLU A 39 10.84 8.77 11.36
C GLU A 39 10.76 7.74 12.50
N GLY A 40 11.16 6.51 12.22
CA GLY A 40 11.19 5.41 13.20
C GLY A 40 9.82 4.83 13.58
N TRP A 41 8.72 5.33 13.01
CA TRP A 41 7.40 4.76 13.25
C TRP A 41 7.11 3.63 12.24
N TYR A 42 6.54 2.53 12.75
CA TYR A 42 6.19 1.34 11.97
C TYR A 42 4.72 1.33 11.55
N HIS A 43 4.34 0.30 10.81
CA HIS A 43 2.95 0.04 10.45
C HIS A 43 2.07 -0.04 11.71
N GLU A 44 0.87 0.51 11.64
CA GLU A 44 -0.05 0.58 12.80
C GLU A 44 0.55 1.21 14.07
N PHE A 45 1.34 2.25 13.91
CA PHE A 45 1.98 3.00 15.01
C PHE A 45 1.01 3.47 16.10
N HIS A 46 -0.29 3.45 15.82
CA HIS A 46 -1.37 3.87 16.72
C HIS A 46 -1.88 2.78 17.67
N MET A 47 -1.42 1.55 17.57
CA MET A 47 -1.93 0.41 18.34
C MET A 47 -1.72 0.51 19.87
N GLY A 48 -0.91 1.43 20.36
CA GLY A 48 -0.56 1.52 21.79
C GLY A 48 0.31 0.36 22.31
N LYS A 49 0.89 -0.43 21.40
CA LYS A 49 1.78 -1.56 21.71
C LYS A 49 3.19 -1.28 21.25
N LYS A 50 4.20 -1.75 21.99
CA LYS A 50 5.58 -1.70 21.52
C LYS A 50 5.69 -2.37 20.15
N PRO A 51 6.54 -1.87 19.24
CA PRO A 51 6.76 -2.50 17.95
C PRO A 51 7.16 -3.97 18.10
N PHE A 52 6.57 -4.83 17.29
CA PHE A 52 6.86 -6.26 17.26
C PHE A 52 6.83 -6.83 15.86
N LYS A 53 7.59 -7.89 15.62
CA LYS A 53 7.71 -8.50 14.30
C LYS A 53 6.64 -9.57 14.06
N VAL A 54 5.83 -9.40 13.02
CA VAL A 54 4.85 -10.38 12.54
C VAL A 54 5.52 -11.26 11.48
N ARG A 55 6.10 -12.37 11.90
CA ARG A 55 6.92 -13.26 11.03
C ARG A 55 6.15 -13.88 9.86
N GLY A 56 4.84 -14.10 10.02
CA GLY A 56 3.98 -14.71 9.01
C GLY A 56 3.42 -13.72 7.99
N ALA A 57 3.50 -12.44 8.25
CA ALA A 57 3.02 -11.42 7.33
C ALA A 57 3.90 -11.39 6.07
N MET A 58 3.26 -11.14 4.93
CA MET A 58 3.92 -11.05 3.64
C MET A 58 3.64 -9.67 3.03
N THR A 59 4.66 -9.08 2.43
CA THR A 59 4.53 -7.86 1.63
C THR A 59 4.96 -8.09 0.19
N THR A 60 4.38 -7.34 -0.72
CA THR A 60 4.65 -7.36 -2.16
C THR A 60 5.59 -6.24 -2.60
N GLY A 61 6.24 -5.54 -1.67
CA GLY A 61 7.08 -4.38 -1.97
C GLY A 61 8.24 -4.64 -2.95
N ASN A 62 8.68 -5.89 -3.10
CA ASN A 62 9.69 -6.28 -4.10
C ASN A 62 9.09 -6.89 -5.37
N CYS A 63 7.76 -6.94 -5.48
CA CYS A 63 7.08 -7.37 -6.70
C CYS A 63 6.95 -6.18 -7.66
N PRO A 64 6.69 -6.43 -8.96
CA PRO A 64 6.41 -5.34 -9.88
C PRO A 64 5.26 -4.47 -9.40
N ASP A 65 5.38 -3.17 -9.62
CA ASP A 65 4.34 -2.22 -9.27
C ASP A 65 3.01 -2.57 -9.93
N LEU A 66 1.93 -2.32 -9.22
CA LEU A 66 0.58 -2.46 -9.72
C LEU A 66 -0.05 -1.07 -9.86
N PHE A 67 -0.27 -0.63 -11.08
CA PHE A 67 -1.08 0.57 -11.36
C PHE A 67 -2.53 0.16 -11.61
N ILE A 68 -3.44 0.94 -11.07
CA ILE A 68 -4.89 0.72 -11.21
C ILE A 68 -5.48 1.95 -11.89
N ASP A 69 -6.32 1.74 -12.91
CA ASP A 69 -7.03 2.83 -13.59
C ASP A 69 -8.25 3.32 -12.79
N ASP A 70 -8.94 4.32 -13.33
CA ASP A 70 -10.12 4.92 -12.69
C ASP A 70 -11.30 3.94 -12.57
N ASN A 71 -11.28 2.83 -13.31
CA ASN A 71 -12.29 1.76 -13.23
C ASN A 71 -11.90 0.65 -12.25
N GLY A 72 -10.72 0.76 -11.61
CA GLY A 72 -10.21 -0.23 -10.68
C GLY A 72 -9.45 -1.39 -11.33
N TYR A 73 -9.06 -1.26 -12.60
CA TYR A 73 -8.35 -2.30 -13.34
C TYR A 73 -6.83 -2.04 -13.34
N PRO A 74 -5.99 -3.07 -13.06
CA PRO A 74 -4.55 -2.94 -13.22
C PRO A 74 -4.19 -2.66 -14.69
N THR A 75 -3.46 -1.58 -14.92
CA THR A 75 -3.04 -1.13 -16.26
C THR A 75 -1.54 -1.28 -16.48
N ASN A 76 -0.81 -1.81 -15.50
CA ASN A 76 0.63 -1.86 -15.56
C ASN A 76 1.13 -2.90 -16.57
N PRO A 77 1.96 -2.49 -17.55
CA PRO A 77 2.62 -3.40 -18.47
C PRO A 77 3.41 -4.51 -17.78
N THR A 78 4.01 -4.22 -16.61
CA THR A 78 4.84 -5.16 -15.86
C THR A 78 4.01 -6.34 -15.34
N TRP A 79 2.81 -6.11 -14.84
CA TRP A 79 1.88 -7.18 -14.46
C TRP A 79 1.38 -7.97 -15.67
N GLY A 80 1.07 -7.27 -16.75
CA GLY A 80 0.74 -7.91 -18.03
C GLY A 80 1.87 -8.79 -18.53
N GLU A 81 3.09 -8.27 -18.51
CA GLU A 81 4.29 -9.03 -18.87
C GLU A 81 4.44 -10.30 -18.03
N TRP A 82 4.28 -10.18 -16.72
CA TRP A 82 4.35 -11.31 -15.81
C TRP A 82 3.27 -12.36 -16.05
N MET A 83 2.00 -11.96 -16.02
CA MET A 83 0.87 -12.88 -16.06
C MET A 83 0.64 -13.46 -17.43
N ILE A 84 0.87 -12.69 -18.48
CA ILE A 84 0.53 -13.07 -19.85
C ILE A 84 1.76 -13.60 -20.58
N ASN A 85 2.83 -12.83 -20.65
CA ASN A 85 3.97 -13.15 -21.50
C ASN A 85 4.94 -14.13 -20.84
N LYS A 86 5.35 -13.88 -19.58
CA LYS A 86 6.35 -14.71 -18.89
C LYS A 86 5.75 -16.01 -18.34
N HIS A 87 4.63 -15.95 -17.66
CA HIS A 87 4.07 -17.11 -16.96
C HIS A 87 2.90 -17.80 -17.66
N LYS A 88 2.38 -17.21 -18.71
CA LYS A 88 1.25 -17.75 -19.50
C LYS A 88 0.04 -18.12 -18.62
N LEU A 89 -0.20 -17.31 -17.59
CA LEU A 89 -1.21 -17.60 -16.58
C LEU A 89 -2.61 -17.30 -17.06
N TYR A 90 -2.72 -16.26 -17.87
CA TYR A 90 -3.92 -15.79 -18.58
C TYR A 90 -3.53 -15.37 -20.00
N LYS A 91 -4.49 -15.33 -20.90
CA LYS A 91 -4.26 -14.89 -22.29
C LYS A 91 -4.24 -13.36 -22.41
N SER A 92 -4.97 -12.69 -21.52
CA SER A 92 -5.04 -11.22 -21.43
C SER A 92 -5.30 -10.76 -20.00
N LEU A 93 -5.17 -9.46 -19.74
CA LEU A 93 -5.58 -8.88 -18.46
C LEU A 93 -7.10 -8.95 -18.26
N GLU A 94 -7.90 -8.82 -19.31
CA GLU A 94 -9.36 -8.98 -19.25
C GLU A 94 -9.74 -10.38 -18.75
N GLU A 95 -9.10 -11.45 -19.29
CA GLU A 95 -9.34 -12.81 -18.81
C GLU A 95 -9.02 -12.96 -17.31
N PHE A 96 -7.97 -12.28 -16.82
CA PHE A 96 -7.67 -12.26 -15.40
C PHE A 96 -8.77 -11.56 -14.59
N TYR A 97 -9.27 -10.42 -15.09
CA TYR A 97 -10.35 -9.68 -14.43
C TYR A 97 -11.63 -10.47 -14.34
N ASP A 98 -12.05 -11.05 -15.44
CA ASP A 98 -13.24 -11.90 -15.49
C ASP A 98 -13.11 -13.05 -14.49
N ALA A 99 -11.95 -13.71 -14.46
CA ALA A 99 -11.67 -14.75 -13.49
C ALA A 99 -11.66 -14.23 -12.04
N ALA A 100 -11.16 -13.03 -11.80
CA ALA A 100 -11.12 -12.42 -10.48
C ALA A 100 -12.51 -11.96 -10.00
N GLN A 101 -13.40 -11.56 -10.91
CA GLN A 101 -14.79 -11.23 -10.59
C GLN A 101 -15.58 -12.50 -10.22
N ILE A 102 -15.39 -13.60 -10.92
CA ILE A 102 -16.13 -14.85 -10.72
C ILE A 102 -15.58 -15.62 -9.50
N GLU A 103 -14.28 -15.85 -9.45
CA GLU A 103 -13.59 -16.63 -8.41
C GLU A 103 -12.34 -15.92 -7.87
N PRO A 104 -12.47 -14.81 -7.12
CA PRO A 104 -11.34 -13.98 -6.73
C PRO A 104 -10.25 -14.76 -5.99
N ARG A 105 -10.62 -15.63 -5.06
CA ARG A 105 -9.65 -16.44 -4.30
C ARG A 105 -8.81 -17.36 -5.20
N LYS A 106 -9.40 -17.92 -6.24
CA LYS A 106 -8.72 -18.82 -7.17
C LYS A 106 -7.79 -18.05 -8.10
N ALA A 107 -8.26 -16.93 -8.63
CA ALA A 107 -7.47 -16.04 -9.49
C ALA A 107 -6.23 -15.54 -8.74
N PHE A 108 -6.41 -14.93 -7.57
CA PHE A 108 -5.29 -14.44 -6.77
C PHE A 108 -4.36 -15.54 -6.25
N LYS A 109 -4.87 -16.74 -5.95
CA LYS A 109 -4.01 -17.88 -5.58
C LYS A 109 -3.01 -18.25 -6.67
N LYS A 110 -3.39 -18.13 -7.95
CA LYS A 110 -2.48 -18.36 -9.08
C LYS A 110 -1.40 -17.27 -9.12
N VAL A 111 -1.79 -16.00 -8.97
CA VAL A 111 -0.85 -14.86 -8.92
C VAL A 111 0.13 -15.00 -7.76
N PHE A 112 -0.33 -15.34 -6.56
CA PHE A 112 0.54 -15.60 -5.41
C PHE A 112 1.55 -16.74 -5.62
N LYS A 113 1.19 -17.76 -6.40
CA LYS A 113 2.13 -18.81 -6.80
C LYS A 113 3.31 -18.26 -7.59
N ILE A 114 3.01 -17.35 -8.54
CA ILE A 114 4.05 -16.68 -9.33
C ILE A 114 4.92 -15.79 -8.45
N MET A 115 4.32 -14.95 -7.62
CA MET A 115 5.06 -14.08 -6.70
C MET A 115 6.04 -14.87 -5.83
N LYS A 116 5.64 -16.06 -5.35
CA LYS A 116 6.53 -16.97 -4.62
C LYS A 116 7.66 -17.51 -5.50
N LYS A 117 7.34 -17.92 -6.73
CA LYS A 117 8.33 -18.44 -7.69
C LYS A 117 9.38 -17.38 -8.06
N GLU A 118 8.94 -16.15 -8.24
CA GLU A 118 9.81 -15.00 -8.55
C GLU A 118 10.53 -14.46 -7.31
N LYS A 119 10.23 -14.99 -6.11
CA LYS A 119 10.84 -14.58 -4.84
C LYS A 119 10.68 -13.09 -4.52
N CYS A 120 9.63 -12.45 -5.05
CA CYS A 120 9.37 -11.03 -4.80
C CYS A 120 8.58 -10.76 -3.51
N LEU A 121 8.03 -11.81 -2.87
CA LEU A 121 7.38 -11.66 -1.57
C LEU A 121 8.41 -11.61 -0.45
N SER A 122 8.40 -10.54 0.32
CA SER A 122 9.13 -10.45 1.58
C SER A 122 8.31 -11.02 2.74
N LYS A 123 8.98 -11.55 3.77
CA LYS A 123 8.34 -12.08 4.97
C LYS A 123 8.80 -11.34 6.21
N GLY A 124 7.85 -11.18 7.11
CA GLY A 124 8.05 -10.55 8.39
C GLY A 124 8.06 -9.04 8.28
N VAL A 125 7.05 -8.43 8.86
CA VAL A 125 6.90 -6.97 8.95
C VAL A 125 6.91 -6.57 10.42
N THR A 126 7.27 -5.32 10.67
CA THR A 126 7.23 -4.74 12.02
C THR A 126 5.96 -3.90 12.13
N ILE A 127 5.13 -4.16 13.12
CA ILE A 127 3.91 -3.40 13.38
C ILE A 127 3.86 -2.91 14.83
N GLY A 128 3.05 -1.88 15.05
CA GLY A 128 2.81 -1.30 16.36
C GLY A 128 3.61 -0.05 16.65
N GLY A 129 3.23 0.61 17.71
CA GLY A 129 3.83 1.83 18.23
C GLY A 129 3.10 2.29 19.48
N GLN A 130 3.77 3.13 20.28
CA GLN A 130 3.23 3.75 21.48
C GLN A 130 3.27 5.28 21.34
N ASN A 131 2.79 5.77 20.19
CA ASN A 131 2.94 7.17 19.78
C ASN A 131 1.62 7.96 19.89
N GLN A 132 0.65 7.44 20.65
CA GLN A 132 -0.69 8.04 20.78
C GLN A 132 -0.63 9.47 21.31
N ASP A 133 0.22 9.74 22.29
CA ASP A 133 0.39 11.05 22.89
C ASP A 133 0.98 12.09 21.91
N VAL A 134 1.59 11.62 20.83
CA VAL A 134 2.17 12.48 19.79
C VAL A 134 1.19 12.71 18.64
N TYR A 135 0.59 11.66 18.09
CA TYR A 135 -0.25 11.84 16.90
C TYR A 135 -1.68 12.30 17.22
N MET A 136 -2.26 11.90 18.36
CA MET A 136 -3.63 12.30 18.70
C MET A 136 -3.83 13.81 18.79
N PRO A 137 -2.96 14.58 19.47
CA PRO A 137 -3.05 16.04 19.45
C PRO A 137 -2.96 16.63 18.04
N GLN A 138 -2.11 16.07 17.16
CA GLN A 138 -1.99 16.51 15.78
C GLN A 138 -3.28 16.32 15.01
N PHE A 139 -3.91 15.15 15.10
CA PHE A 139 -5.20 14.89 14.47
C PHE A 139 -6.30 15.81 15.00
N ILE A 140 -6.39 15.96 16.32
CA ILE A 140 -7.38 16.83 16.96
C ILE A 140 -7.22 18.28 16.48
N ASN A 141 -5.98 18.79 16.45
CA ASN A 141 -5.71 20.15 16.00
C ASN A 141 -6.04 20.32 14.52
N PHE A 142 -5.65 19.36 13.66
CA PHE A 142 -6.00 19.39 12.25
C PHE A 142 -7.51 19.50 12.03
N PHE A 143 -8.30 18.72 12.75
CA PHE A 143 -9.77 18.77 12.64
C PHE A 143 -10.34 20.09 13.18
N LYS A 144 -9.84 20.60 14.30
CA LYS A 144 -10.27 21.91 14.85
C LYS A 144 -10.02 23.05 13.87
N GLU A 145 -8.85 23.06 13.24
CA GLU A 145 -8.44 24.13 12.31
C GLU A 145 -9.15 24.06 10.94
N ASN A 146 -9.68 22.91 10.56
CA ASN A 146 -10.16 22.69 9.20
C ASN A 146 -11.65 22.30 9.07
N LEU A 147 -12.31 21.98 10.19
CA LEU A 147 -13.73 21.59 10.21
C LEU A 147 -14.60 22.42 11.13
N LEU A 148 -14.03 23.20 12.05
CA LEU A 148 -14.72 24.10 12.94
C LEU A 148 -14.47 25.55 12.55
#